data_efc5fd4c99a4025541e32fa762f61f6b
#
_entry.id   efc5fd4c99a4025541e32fa762f61f6b
#
_cell.length_a   1.000
_cell.length_b   1.000
_cell.length_c   1.000
_cell.angle_alpha   90.00
_cell.angle_beta   90.00
_cell.angle_gamma   90.00
#
_symmetry.space_group_name_H-M   'P 1'
#
loop_
_entity.id
_entity.type
_entity.pdbx_description
1 polymer ?
#
loop_
_entity_poly.entity_id
_entity_poly.type
_entity_poly.pdbx_seq_one_letter_code
_entity_poly.pdbx_strand_id
1 'polypeptide(L)'
;LNENETYIYNAVMYASENGYSDIFLPEDVFDDGGYDRLQELEYVITFLSCDSPFVAHNYTTNSKLTGNVEQFAGKSYHHIQLETLGEEYTSRREAAYEKAKSVVASIPQECNTDRKKAQYLYNYVAENSVYVTDGYSTRNVPIADLLIDGKAICDGYADTVTMLFNMAGIETDSANGTNNSKNEGHTVN
;
A
#
# COMPACT_ATOMS: atom_id res chain seq x y z
N LEU A 1 -2.02 9.13 -12.03
CA LEU A 1 -1.37 8.19 -12.96
C LEU A 1 -1.79 8.48 -14.39
N ASN A 2 -0.87 8.36 -15.33
CA ASN A 2 -1.18 8.36 -16.77
C ASN A 2 -1.77 6.99 -17.18
N GLU A 3 -2.09 6.81 -18.48
CA GLU A 3 -2.72 5.57 -18.98
C GLU A 3 -1.81 4.35 -18.78
N ASN A 4 -0.51 4.48 -19.04
CA ASN A 4 0.48 3.42 -18.89
C ASN A 4 0.73 3.07 -17.41
N GLU A 5 0.93 4.07 -16.57
CA GLU A 5 1.05 3.90 -15.12
C GLU A 5 -0.20 3.24 -14.53
N THR A 6 -1.39 3.60 -15.01
CA THR A 6 -2.66 2.97 -14.62
C THR A 6 -2.71 1.51 -15.04
N TYR A 7 -2.17 1.17 -16.21
CA TYR A 7 -2.08 -0.22 -16.63
C TYR A 7 -1.15 -1.03 -15.71
N ILE A 8 0.03 -0.50 -15.39
CA ILE A 8 0.99 -1.13 -14.47
C ILE A 8 0.34 -1.30 -13.08
N TYR A 9 -0.32 -0.27 -12.58
CA TYR A 9 -1.05 -0.27 -11.31
C TYR A 9 -2.07 -1.42 -11.27
N ASN A 10 -2.94 -1.53 -12.27
CA ASN A 10 -3.95 -2.57 -12.34
C ASN A 10 -3.35 -3.98 -12.45
N ALA A 11 -2.22 -4.14 -13.14
CA ALA A 11 -1.53 -5.42 -13.25
C ALA A 11 -0.94 -5.86 -11.90
N VAL A 12 -0.33 -4.95 -11.15
CA VAL A 12 0.21 -5.21 -9.80
C VAL A 12 -0.93 -5.50 -8.82
N MET A 13 -2.02 -4.75 -8.88
CA MET A 13 -3.23 -4.99 -8.08
C MET A 13 -3.78 -6.39 -8.33
N TYR A 14 -3.99 -6.74 -9.60
CA TYR A 14 -4.50 -8.06 -9.98
C TYR A 14 -3.58 -9.20 -9.52
N ALA A 15 -2.27 -9.02 -9.67
CA ALA A 15 -1.29 -9.99 -9.19
C ALA A 15 -1.38 -10.18 -7.67
N SER A 16 -1.50 -9.08 -6.93
CA SER A 16 -1.63 -9.11 -5.47
C SER A 16 -2.89 -9.83 -5.01
N GLU A 17 -4.03 -9.53 -5.61
CA GLU A 17 -5.32 -10.16 -5.27
C GLU A 17 -5.34 -11.66 -5.54
N ASN A 18 -4.57 -12.12 -6.53
CA ASN A 18 -4.51 -13.52 -6.95
C ASN A 18 -3.25 -14.27 -6.48
N GLY A 19 -2.38 -13.63 -5.71
CA GLY A 19 -1.17 -14.23 -5.15
C GLY A 19 -0.09 -14.55 -6.19
N TYR A 20 -0.03 -13.80 -7.30
CA TYR A 20 1.00 -13.99 -8.32
C TYR A 20 2.27 -13.21 -7.96
N SER A 21 3.41 -13.86 -8.10
CA SER A 21 4.75 -13.25 -7.96
C SER A 21 5.36 -12.80 -9.28
N ASP A 22 4.81 -13.27 -10.40
CA ASP A 22 5.33 -13.00 -11.73
C ASP A 22 4.27 -12.33 -12.59
N ILE A 23 4.60 -11.17 -13.16
CA ILE A 23 3.75 -10.45 -14.11
C ILE A 23 4.50 -10.17 -15.40
N PHE A 24 3.75 -10.06 -16.49
CA PHE A 24 4.28 -9.77 -17.81
C PHE A 24 3.61 -8.50 -18.33
N LEU A 25 4.38 -7.44 -18.48
CA LEU A 25 3.88 -6.16 -18.98
C LEU A 25 4.32 -5.94 -20.43
N PRO A 26 3.40 -5.51 -21.33
CA PRO A 26 3.76 -5.16 -22.69
C PRO A 26 4.89 -4.12 -22.72
N GLU A 27 5.78 -4.23 -23.68
CA GLU A 27 6.93 -3.31 -23.80
C GLU A 27 6.48 -1.86 -24.05
N ASP A 28 5.37 -1.67 -24.73
CA ASP A 28 4.76 -0.39 -25.07
C ASP A 28 4.05 0.31 -23.90
N VAL A 29 3.96 -0.36 -22.74
CA VAL A 29 3.40 0.24 -21.51
C VAL A 29 4.44 1.10 -20.77
N PHE A 30 5.73 0.87 -21.00
CA PHE A 30 6.78 1.69 -20.42
C PHE A 30 7.05 2.90 -21.33
N ASP A 31 6.86 4.09 -20.79
CA ASP A 31 7.09 5.33 -21.52
C ASP A 31 8.57 5.50 -21.89
N ASP A 32 8.86 5.80 -23.15
CA ASP A 32 10.21 6.13 -23.63
C ASP A 32 10.67 7.55 -23.19
N GLY A 33 9.90 8.22 -22.33
CA GLY A 33 10.06 9.61 -21.90
C GLY A 33 11.26 9.91 -21.00
N GLY A 34 12.22 8.98 -20.85
CA GLY A 34 13.48 9.20 -20.16
C GLY A 34 13.55 8.70 -18.73
N TYR A 35 12.50 8.08 -18.22
CA TYR A 35 12.57 7.31 -16.98
C TYR A 35 13.05 5.89 -17.28
N ASP A 36 13.96 5.38 -16.44
CA ASP A 36 14.26 3.96 -16.42
C ASP A 36 12.97 3.20 -16.07
N ARG A 37 12.66 2.13 -16.80
CA ARG A 37 11.49 1.26 -16.60
C ARG A 37 11.33 0.79 -15.15
N LEU A 38 12.44 0.60 -14.46
CA LEU A 38 12.45 0.26 -13.05
C LEU A 38 11.93 1.42 -12.19
N GLN A 39 12.31 2.66 -12.50
CA GLN A 39 11.82 3.85 -11.78
C GLN A 39 10.32 4.05 -11.95
N GLU A 40 9.79 3.79 -13.15
CA GLU A 40 8.35 3.86 -13.41
C GLU A 40 7.58 2.80 -12.60
N LEU A 41 8.09 1.57 -12.55
CA LEU A 41 7.53 0.51 -11.73
C LEU A 41 7.57 0.86 -10.24
N GLU A 42 8.71 1.36 -9.75
CA GLU A 42 8.87 1.81 -8.35
C GLU A 42 7.93 2.95 -8.01
N TYR A 43 7.74 3.89 -8.94
CA TYR A 43 6.78 4.99 -8.79
C TYR A 43 5.35 4.47 -8.63
N VAL A 44 4.92 3.55 -9.51
CA VAL A 44 3.58 2.96 -9.45
C VAL A 44 3.37 2.14 -8.18
N ILE A 45 4.37 1.35 -7.74
CA ILE A 45 4.28 0.60 -6.49
C ILE A 45 4.23 1.54 -5.28
N THR A 46 4.97 2.65 -5.31
CA THR A 46 4.90 3.68 -4.26
C THR A 46 3.52 4.33 -4.22
N PHE A 47 2.97 4.67 -5.39
CA PHE A 47 1.61 5.19 -5.49
C PHE A 47 0.59 4.19 -4.95
N LEU A 48 0.71 2.91 -5.32
CA LEU A 48 -0.14 1.83 -4.81
C LEU A 48 -0.07 1.73 -3.28
N SER A 49 1.09 1.96 -2.67
CA SER A 49 1.25 1.91 -1.21
C SER A 49 0.49 3.04 -0.51
N CYS A 50 0.32 4.19 -1.16
CA CYS A 50 -0.46 5.31 -0.65
C CYS A 50 -1.98 5.12 -0.82
N ASP A 51 -2.39 4.59 -1.97
CA ASP A 51 -3.80 4.40 -2.34
C ASP A 51 -4.40 3.12 -1.72
N SER A 52 -3.67 2.02 -1.79
CA SER A 52 -4.12 0.71 -1.32
C SER A 52 -3.08 0.00 -0.45
N PRO A 53 -2.78 0.52 0.74
CA PRO A 53 -1.67 0.02 1.57
C PRO A 53 -1.82 -1.47 1.92
N PHE A 54 -3.05 -1.97 2.08
CA PHE A 54 -3.28 -3.39 2.34
C PHE A 54 -2.79 -4.28 1.18
N VAL A 55 -3.03 -3.87 -0.05
CA VAL A 55 -2.62 -4.61 -1.26
C VAL A 55 -1.13 -4.46 -1.50
N ALA A 56 -0.61 -3.24 -1.37
CA ALA A 56 0.81 -2.95 -1.55
C ALA A 56 1.70 -3.77 -0.62
N HIS A 57 1.26 -4.01 0.61
CA HIS A 57 2.01 -4.81 1.58
C HIS A 57 2.07 -6.32 1.27
N ASN A 58 1.54 -6.78 0.13
CA ASN A 58 1.83 -8.12 -0.37
C ASN A 58 3.24 -8.25 -0.96
N TYR A 59 3.81 -7.14 -1.42
CA TYR A 59 5.09 -7.11 -2.10
C TYR A 59 6.08 -6.23 -1.37
N THR A 60 7.36 -6.58 -1.46
CA THR A 60 8.44 -5.69 -1.02
C THR A 60 8.76 -4.70 -2.14
N THR A 61 9.43 -3.61 -1.78
CA THR A 61 9.95 -2.63 -2.74
C THR A 61 11.11 -3.18 -3.60
N ASN A 62 11.51 -4.43 -3.38
CA ASN A 62 12.58 -5.11 -4.14
C ASN A 62 12.08 -5.81 -5.41
N SER A 63 10.92 -5.43 -5.93
CA SER A 63 10.44 -5.95 -7.22
C SER A 63 11.46 -5.72 -8.31
N LYS A 64 11.69 -6.72 -9.16
CA LYS A 64 12.78 -6.71 -10.15
C LYS A 64 12.23 -6.88 -11.55
N LEU A 65 12.71 -6.02 -12.44
CA LEU A 65 12.76 -6.33 -13.87
C LEU A 65 13.81 -7.44 -14.06
N THR A 66 13.38 -8.63 -14.51
CA THR A 66 14.31 -9.77 -14.68
C THR A 66 15.25 -9.59 -15.87
N GLY A 67 15.01 -8.59 -16.72
CA GLY A 67 15.71 -8.40 -17.99
C GLY A 67 15.26 -9.35 -19.10
N ASN A 68 14.36 -10.28 -18.81
CA ASN A 68 13.81 -11.19 -19.81
C ASN A 68 12.67 -10.52 -20.57
N VAL A 69 12.68 -10.68 -21.88
CA VAL A 69 11.59 -10.26 -22.78
C VAL A 69 10.98 -11.51 -23.38
N GLU A 70 9.72 -11.73 -23.10
CA GLU A 70 8.94 -12.85 -23.63
C GLU A 70 8.18 -12.41 -24.87
N GLN A 71 8.08 -13.31 -25.86
CA GLN A 71 7.32 -13.06 -27.09
C GLN A 71 6.00 -13.84 -27.04
N PHE A 72 4.89 -13.14 -27.10
CA PHE A 72 3.57 -13.75 -27.18
C PHE A 72 2.67 -13.02 -28.19
N ALA A 73 2.07 -13.76 -29.11
CA ALA A 73 1.18 -13.24 -30.13
C ALA A 73 1.76 -12.06 -30.96
N GLY A 74 3.08 -12.05 -31.19
CA GLY A 74 3.78 -11.01 -31.95
C GLY A 74 4.06 -9.72 -31.17
N LYS A 75 3.86 -9.74 -29.86
CA LYS A 75 4.20 -8.64 -28.94
C LYS A 75 5.30 -9.05 -27.96
N SER A 76 6.09 -8.07 -27.56
CA SER A 76 7.13 -8.20 -26.53
C SER A 76 6.55 -7.87 -25.15
N TYR A 77 6.94 -8.66 -24.15
CA TYR A 77 6.53 -8.46 -22.76
C TYR A 77 7.75 -8.49 -21.85
N HIS A 78 7.86 -7.53 -20.96
CA HIS A 78 8.84 -7.56 -19.88
C HIS A 78 8.35 -8.42 -18.74
N HIS A 79 9.18 -9.36 -18.32
CA HIS A 79 8.95 -10.15 -17.12
C HIS A 79 9.38 -9.36 -15.89
N ILE A 80 8.46 -9.17 -14.97
CA ILE A 80 8.65 -8.54 -13.68
C ILE A 80 8.42 -9.56 -12.60
N GLN A 81 9.39 -9.72 -11.72
CA GLN A 81 9.28 -10.53 -10.52
C GLN A 81 8.95 -9.62 -9.33
N LEU A 82 7.75 -9.82 -8.78
CA LEU A 82 7.29 -9.16 -7.56
C LEU A 82 7.79 -9.98 -6.37
N GLU A 83 8.58 -9.39 -5.49
CA GLU A 83 9.05 -10.07 -4.29
C GLU A 83 7.94 -10.06 -3.23
N THR A 84 7.36 -11.24 -2.98
CA THR A 84 6.30 -11.41 -1.98
C THR A 84 6.86 -11.41 -0.56
N LEU A 85 6.06 -10.92 0.38
CA LEU A 85 6.34 -11.06 1.81
C LEU A 85 6.29 -12.55 2.23
N GLY A 86 7.16 -12.93 3.19
CA GLY A 86 7.14 -14.27 3.77
C GLY A 86 5.86 -14.55 4.57
N GLU A 87 5.59 -15.83 4.85
CA GLU A 87 4.36 -16.30 5.54
C GLU A 87 4.09 -15.58 6.86
N GLU A 88 5.12 -15.24 7.63
CA GLU A 88 4.98 -14.51 8.88
C GLU A 88 4.32 -13.14 8.67
N TYR A 89 4.76 -12.39 7.67
CA TYR A 89 4.20 -11.07 7.34
C TYR A 89 2.81 -11.17 6.75
N THR A 90 2.57 -12.18 5.91
CA THR A 90 1.24 -12.45 5.35
C THR A 90 0.22 -12.71 6.46
N SER A 91 0.54 -13.55 7.44
CA SER A 91 -0.33 -13.85 8.57
C SER A 91 -0.63 -12.61 9.43
N ARG A 92 0.39 -11.76 9.68
CA ARG A 92 0.20 -10.49 10.40
C ARG A 92 -0.70 -9.52 9.64
N ARG A 93 -0.52 -9.42 8.32
CA ARG A 93 -1.34 -8.59 7.45
C ARG A 93 -2.80 -9.03 7.45
N GLU A 94 -3.05 -10.33 7.33
CA GLU A 94 -4.40 -10.90 7.38
C GLU A 94 -5.07 -10.63 8.74
N ALA A 95 -4.34 -10.81 9.84
CA ALA A 95 -4.84 -10.48 11.17
C ALA A 95 -5.20 -8.99 11.30
N ALA A 96 -4.37 -8.10 10.76
CA ALA A 96 -4.66 -6.67 10.74
C ALA A 96 -5.91 -6.34 9.91
N TYR A 97 -6.09 -7.01 8.78
CA TYR A 97 -7.27 -6.83 7.92
C TYR A 97 -8.56 -7.28 8.62
N GLU A 98 -8.55 -8.43 9.27
CA GLU A 98 -9.70 -8.90 10.05
C GLU A 98 -10.00 -7.96 11.23
N LYS A 99 -8.97 -7.42 11.87
CA LYS A 99 -9.13 -6.40 12.91
C LYS A 99 -9.75 -5.13 12.35
N ALA A 100 -9.28 -4.66 11.18
CA ALA A 100 -9.85 -3.48 10.50
C ALA A 100 -11.33 -3.68 10.18
N LYS A 101 -11.73 -4.84 9.63
CA LYS A 101 -13.15 -5.17 9.41
C LYS A 101 -13.98 -5.07 10.69
N SER A 102 -13.45 -5.58 11.80
CA SER A 102 -14.13 -5.49 13.10
C SER A 102 -14.30 -4.05 13.57
N VAL A 103 -13.28 -3.21 13.37
CA VAL A 103 -13.31 -1.78 13.71
C VAL A 103 -14.35 -1.05 12.87
N VAL A 104 -14.36 -1.25 11.56
CA VAL A 104 -15.35 -0.64 10.67
C VAL A 104 -16.77 -1.11 10.98
N ALA A 105 -16.95 -2.38 11.29
CA ALA A 105 -18.25 -2.92 11.69
C ALA A 105 -18.76 -2.37 13.04
N SER A 106 -17.86 -1.83 13.88
CA SER A 106 -18.23 -1.22 15.17
C SER A 106 -18.68 0.24 15.05
N ILE A 107 -18.65 0.83 13.86
CA ILE A 107 -19.12 2.22 13.64
C ILE A 107 -20.60 2.32 14.05
N PRO A 108 -20.96 3.19 15.01
CA PRO A 108 -22.35 3.35 15.45
C PRO A 108 -23.25 3.83 14.32
N GLN A 109 -24.51 3.42 14.32
CA GLN A 109 -25.48 3.80 13.29
C GLN A 109 -25.73 5.32 13.20
N GLU A 110 -25.57 6.05 14.31
CA GLU A 110 -25.63 7.52 14.34
C GLU A 110 -24.45 8.20 13.62
N CYS A 111 -23.37 7.47 13.34
CA CYS A 111 -22.26 7.91 12.49
C CYS A 111 -22.60 7.70 11.00
N ASN A 112 -23.67 8.33 10.55
CA ASN A 112 -24.29 8.14 9.22
C ASN A 112 -23.78 9.12 8.14
N THR A 113 -22.75 9.89 8.42
CA THR A 113 -22.05 10.75 7.46
C THR A 113 -20.56 10.44 7.45
N ASP A 114 -19.88 10.66 6.33
CA ASP A 114 -18.45 10.39 6.19
C ASP A 114 -17.63 11.11 7.26
N ARG A 115 -17.97 12.36 7.55
CA ARG A 115 -17.32 13.12 8.64
C ARG A 115 -17.45 12.43 10.00
N LYS A 116 -18.62 11.89 10.35
CA LYS A 116 -18.83 11.21 11.64
C LYS A 116 -18.12 9.86 11.68
N LYS A 117 -18.14 9.10 10.58
CA LYS A 117 -17.40 7.86 10.45
C LYS A 117 -15.90 8.11 10.58
N ALA A 118 -15.37 9.10 9.83
CA ALA A 118 -13.97 9.50 9.88
C ALA A 118 -13.55 9.89 11.31
N GLN A 119 -14.34 10.70 12.00
CA GLN A 119 -14.06 11.09 13.38
C GLN A 119 -14.05 9.88 14.32
N TYR A 120 -14.98 8.94 14.16
CA TYR A 120 -15.02 7.72 14.97
C TYR A 120 -13.75 6.88 14.74
N LEU A 121 -13.41 6.62 13.49
CA LEU A 121 -12.23 5.81 13.14
C LEU A 121 -10.92 6.48 13.56
N TYR A 122 -10.83 7.79 13.38
CA TYR A 122 -9.66 8.55 13.83
C TYR A 122 -9.49 8.49 15.35
N ASN A 123 -10.58 8.66 16.11
CA ASN A 123 -10.55 8.52 17.57
C ASN A 123 -10.15 7.10 17.98
N TYR A 124 -10.68 6.08 17.28
CA TYR A 124 -10.29 4.69 17.53
C TYR A 124 -8.78 4.51 17.40
N VAL A 125 -8.18 4.99 16.33
CA VAL A 125 -6.73 4.92 16.10
C VAL A 125 -5.99 5.65 17.21
N ALA A 126 -6.40 6.89 17.54
CA ALA A 126 -5.74 7.70 18.56
C ALA A 126 -5.81 7.10 19.98
N GLU A 127 -6.92 6.43 20.32
CA GLU A 127 -7.14 5.84 21.64
C GLU A 127 -6.49 4.46 21.81
N ASN A 128 -6.25 3.75 20.71
CA ASN A 128 -5.75 2.36 20.74
C ASN A 128 -4.30 2.22 20.27
N SER A 129 -3.59 3.32 20.07
CA SER A 129 -2.20 3.25 19.63
C SER A 129 -1.30 4.32 20.27
N VAL A 130 0.00 4.05 20.23
CA VAL A 130 1.05 4.94 20.71
C VAL A 130 2.04 5.20 19.57
N TYR A 131 2.32 6.47 19.30
CA TYR A 131 3.37 6.84 18.35
C TYR A 131 4.75 6.55 18.97
N VAL A 132 5.59 5.83 18.24
CA VAL A 132 6.94 5.47 18.68
C VAL A 132 7.99 6.10 17.78
N THR A 133 9.08 6.57 18.39
CA THR A 133 10.16 7.27 17.69
C THR A 133 11.46 6.47 17.62
N ASP A 134 11.61 5.46 18.46
CA ASP A 134 12.88 4.76 18.68
C ASP A 134 12.94 3.43 17.90
N GLY A 135 13.12 3.52 16.57
CA GLY A 135 13.49 2.38 15.75
C GLY A 135 12.48 1.23 15.67
N TYR A 136 11.29 1.41 16.26
CA TYR A 136 10.21 0.44 16.15
C TYR A 136 9.56 0.59 14.78
N SER A 137 9.88 -0.30 13.91
CA SER A 137 9.12 -0.52 12.69
C SER A 137 9.44 -1.93 12.23
N THR A 138 8.42 -2.76 12.10
CA THR A 138 8.58 -4.01 11.37
C THR A 138 8.69 -3.74 9.87
N ARG A 139 8.49 -2.50 9.45
CA ARG A 139 8.56 -1.90 8.11
C ARG A 139 7.85 -2.69 6.99
N ASN A 140 7.52 -3.95 7.26
CA ASN A 140 6.94 -4.83 6.26
C ASN A 140 5.41 -4.88 6.33
N VAL A 141 4.81 -4.57 7.49
CA VAL A 141 3.35 -4.53 7.67
C VAL A 141 2.96 -3.41 8.64
N PRO A 142 3.11 -2.12 8.27
CA PRO A 142 2.85 -0.98 9.15
C PRO A 142 1.44 -0.97 9.75
N ILE A 143 0.44 -1.41 8.98
CA ILE A 143 -0.95 -1.56 9.46
C ILE A 143 -1.08 -2.55 10.62
N ALA A 144 -0.29 -3.63 10.63
CA ALA A 144 -0.30 -4.59 11.73
C ALA A 144 0.40 -4.06 12.98
N ASP A 145 1.44 -3.26 12.81
CA ASP A 145 2.11 -2.60 13.93
C ASP A 145 1.11 -1.73 14.71
N LEU A 146 0.22 -1.03 14.03
CA LEU A 146 -0.81 -0.23 14.69
C LEU A 146 -1.98 -1.06 15.19
N LEU A 147 -2.62 -1.87 14.32
CA LEU A 147 -3.88 -2.55 14.65
C LEU A 147 -3.71 -3.74 15.60
N ILE A 148 -2.55 -4.40 15.59
CA ILE A 148 -2.27 -5.59 16.40
C ILE A 148 -1.42 -5.23 17.62
N ASP A 149 -0.33 -4.48 17.41
CA ASP A 149 0.62 -4.18 18.49
C ASP A 149 0.30 -2.86 19.20
N GLY A 150 -0.56 -2.02 18.63
CA GLY A 150 -0.92 -0.71 19.18
C GLY A 150 0.24 0.29 19.16
N LYS A 151 1.20 0.12 18.28
CA LYS A 151 2.40 0.97 18.19
C LYS A 151 2.78 1.16 16.73
N ALA A 152 3.02 2.39 16.32
CA ALA A 152 3.46 2.66 14.95
C ALA A 152 4.23 3.98 14.84
N ILE A 153 4.91 4.16 13.73
CA ILE A 153 5.45 5.42 13.24
C ILE A 153 4.48 6.03 12.21
N CYS A 154 4.87 7.09 11.52
CA CYS A 154 3.98 7.87 10.61
C CYS A 154 3.30 7.01 9.54
N ASP A 155 4.03 6.09 8.90
CA ASP A 155 3.49 5.20 7.87
C ASP A 155 2.39 4.27 8.42
N GLY A 156 2.59 3.66 9.57
CA GLY A 156 1.57 2.82 10.19
C GLY A 156 0.29 3.57 10.53
N TYR A 157 0.38 4.83 10.95
CA TYR A 157 -0.80 5.69 11.17
C TYR A 157 -1.49 6.02 9.85
N ALA A 158 -0.75 6.51 8.86
CA ALA A 158 -1.32 6.91 7.58
C ALA A 158 -1.95 5.71 6.84
N ASP A 159 -1.24 4.60 6.72
CA ASP A 159 -1.71 3.39 6.05
C ASP A 159 -2.95 2.80 6.73
N THR A 160 -2.97 2.79 8.07
CA THR A 160 -4.13 2.28 8.82
C THR A 160 -5.34 3.18 8.64
N VAL A 161 -5.18 4.50 8.71
CA VAL A 161 -6.29 5.45 8.52
C VAL A 161 -6.83 5.36 7.09
N THR A 162 -5.95 5.33 6.08
CA THR A 162 -6.33 5.14 4.68
C THR A 162 -7.16 3.85 4.51
N MET A 163 -6.66 2.73 5.02
CA MET A 163 -7.36 1.45 4.92
C MET A 163 -8.73 1.47 5.62
N LEU A 164 -8.82 1.98 6.85
CA LEU A 164 -10.08 2.05 7.60
C LEU A 164 -11.11 2.95 6.93
N PHE A 165 -10.67 4.09 6.38
CA PHE A 165 -11.54 5.03 5.70
C PHE A 165 -12.07 4.44 4.40
N ASN A 166 -11.21 3.86 3.56
CA ASN A 166 -11.60 3.20 2.32
C ASN A 166 -12.58 2.05 2.58
N MET A 167 -12.33 1.22 3.62
CA MET A 167 -13.27 0.17 4.04
C MET A 167 -14.62 0.70 4.56
N ALA A 168 -14.65 1.92 5.11
CA ALA A 168 -15.89 2.58 5.55
C ALA A 168 -16.61 3.34 4.42
N GLY A 169 -16.06 3.30 3.19
CA GLY A 169 -16.58 3.99 2.01
C GLY A 169 -16.24 5.49 1.98
N ILE A 170 -15.18 5.90 2.68
CA ILE A 170 -14.65 7.26 2.66
C ILE A 170 -13.39 7.23 1.79
N GLU A 171 -13.44 7.92 0.65
CA GLU A 171 -12.31 8.04 -0.25
C GLU A 171 -11.18 8.84 0.41
N THR A 172 -10.00 8.26 0.48
CA THR A 172 -8.82 8.88 1.09
C THR A 172 -7.55 8.18 0.62
N ASP A 173 -6.48 8.95 0.55
CA ASP A 173 -5.12 8.50 0.22
C ASP A 173 -4.16 8.93 1.32
N SER A 174 -2.99 8.31 1.34
CA SER A 174 -1.83 8.82 2.08
C SER A 174 -0.85 9.53 1.13
N ALA A 175 0.00 10.36 1.68
CA ALA A 175 1.04 11.05 0.93
C ALA A 175 2.39 10.93 1.62
N ASN A 176 3.41 10.57 0.85
CA ASN A 176 4.79 10.55 1.30
C ASN A 176 5.50 11.85 0.95
N GLY A 177 6.25 12.39 1.90
CA GLY A 177 6.98 13.63 1.72
C GLY A 177 8.21 13.70 2.63
N THR A 178 8.90 14.83 2.58
CA THR A 178 10.04 15.10 3.44
C THR A 178 9.72 16.26 4.39
N ASN A 179 9.92 16.03 5.67
CA ASN A 179 9.90 17.11 6.65
C ASN A 179 11.19 17.92 6.53
N ASN A 180 11.14 19.02 5.81
CA ASN A 180 12.32 19.86 5.52
C ASN A 180 13.01 20.41 6.77
N SER A 181 12.29 20.56 7.89
CA SER A 181 12.88 21.06 9.15
C SER A 181 13.77 20.03 9.85
N LYS A 182 13.53 18.73 9.60
CA LYS A 182 14.28 17.63 10.20
C LYS A 182 15.05 16.78 9.19
N ASN A 183 14.83 17.01 7.89
CA ASN A 183 15.35 16.17 6.79
C ASN A 183 14.98 14.68 6.97
N GLU A 184 13.77 14.42 7.40
CA GLU A 184 13.22 13.09 7.66
C GLU A 184 12.03 12.82 6.71
N GLY A 185 11.92 11.60 6.20
CA GLY A 185 10.73 11.14 5.49
C GLY A 185 9.50 11.18 6.42
N HIS A 186 8.32 11.53 5.88
CA HIS A 186 7.09 11.59 6.64
C HIS A 186 5.90 11.20 5.77
N THR A 187 4.99 10.41 6.33
CA THR A 187 3.74 9.99 5.67
C THR A 187 2.55 10.61 6.40
N VAL A 188 1.58 11.12 5.65
CA VAL A 188 0.36 11.77 6.15
C VAL A 188 -0.87 11.34 5.34
N ASN A 189 -2.06 11.52 5.91
CA ASN A 189 -3.35 11.44 5.22
C ASN A 189 -3.88 12.83 4.89
#